data_638728e4aa143e14120a095d2d09c877
#
_entry.id   638728e4aa143e14120a095d2d09c877
#
_cell.length_a   1.000
_cell.length_b   1.000
_cell.length_c   1.000
_cell.angle_alpha   90.00
_cell.angle_beta   90.00
_cell.angle_gamma   90.00
#
_symmetry.space_group_name_H-M   'P 1'
#
loop_
_entity.id
_entity.type
_entity.pdbx_description
1 polymer ?
#
loop_
_entity_poly.entity_id
_entity_poly.type
_entity_poly.pdbx_seq_one_letter_code
_entity_poly.pdbx_strand_id
1 'polypeptide(L)'
;MTATYDCIATTTLSSTASTVTFSSISGSFTDLVFVFNGAGSTDINVLMQFNSDTGSNYSTTNLGGTGSSALSGRVTSSTSISLNWQGYVQTTNRSNCIVSIQNYSNSTTYKTILSRFNNASVAVDAIVGLWRSTSAITSIDIKTHTGTFSSGATFTLFGIKAE
;
A
#
# COMPACT_ATOMS: atom_id res chain seq x y z
N MET A 1 -17.64 -21.09 -12.33
CA MET A 1 -17.33 -19.64 -12.41
C MET A 1 -16.09 -19.45 -11.54
N THR A 2 -14.96 -19.09 -12.14
CA THR A 2 -13.73 -18.79 -11.42
C THR A 2 -13.88 -17.41 -10.77
N ALA A 3 -13.43 -17.27 -9.52
CA ALA A 3 -13.46 -15.98 -8.84
C ALA A 3 -12.49 -15.01 -9.52
N THR A 4 -12.94 -13.79 -9.83
CA THR A 4 -12.08 -12.74 -10.40
C THR A 4 -11.03 -12.25 -9.38
N TYR A 5 -11.38 -12.30 -8.08
CA TYR A 5 -10.50 -11.97 -6.96
C TYR A 5 -10.18 -13.23 -6.17
N ASP A 6 -8.93 -13.66 -6.19
CA ASP A 6 -8.43 -14.74 -5.35
C ASP A 6 -7.68 -14.16 -4.15
N CYS A 7 -8.08 -14.54 -2.93
CA CYS A 7 -7.34 -14.14 -1.74
C CYS A 7 -6.00 -14.88 -1.69
N ILE A 8 -4.89 -14.15 -1.82
CA ILE A 8 -3.54 -14.71 -1.72
C ILE A 8 -3.19 -14.92 -0.25
N ALA A 9 -3.40 -13.90 0.58
CA ALA A 9 -3.12 -13.96 2.02
C ALA A 9 -3.86 -12.87 2.77
N THR A 10 -4.24 -13.17 4.01
CA THR A 10 -4.75 -12.20 4.98
C THR A 10 -3.95 -12.31 6.27
N THR A 11 -3.51 -11.18 6.79
CA THR A 11 -2.86 -11.07 8.10
C THR A 11 -3.69 -10.17 9.00
N THR A 12 -4.07 -10.67 10.16
CA THR A 12 -4.66 -9.87 11.26
C THR A 12 -3.64 -9.84 12.39
N LEU A 13 -3.23 -8.65 12.81
CA LEU A 13 -2.25 -8.50 13.86
C LEU A 13 -2.84 -8.89 15.23
N SER A 14 -2.21 -9.83 15.91
CA SER A 14 -2.51 -10.17 17.32
C SER A 14 -1.82 -9.23 18.31
N SER A 15 -0.73 -8.59 17.89
CA SER A 15 0.04 -7.60 18.63
C SER A 15 0.47 -6.47 17.69
N THR A 16 1.07 -5.40 18.23
CA THR A 16 1.59 -4.30 17.40
C THR A 16 2.75 -4.76 16.53
N ALA A 17 2.84 -4.22 15.32
CA ALA A 17 3.94 -4.48 14.38
C ALA A 17 4.26 -3.25 13.54
N SER A 18 5.53 -3.04 13.21
CA SER A 18 5.97 -1.96 12.30
C SER A 18 6.01 -2.39 10.83
N THR A 19 5.94 -3.70 10.57
CA THR A 19 6.02 -4.24 9.21
C THR A 19 5.13 -5.48 9.09
N VAL A 20 4.44 -5.59 7.95
CA VAL A 20 3.74 -6.79 7.50
C VAL A 20 4.26 -7.12 6.10
N THR A 21 4.73 -8.35 5.90
CA THR A 21 5.31 -8.81 4.64
C THR A 21 4.44 -9.88 3.99
N PHE A 22 4.14 -9.70 2.71
CA PHE A 22 3.63 -10.73 1.82
C PHE A 22 4.80 -11.23 0.97
N SER A 23 5.13 -12.50 1.06
CA SER A 23 6.25 -13.12 0.33
C SER A 23 5.77 -14.25 -0.57
N SER A 24 6.65 -14.70 -1.47
CA SER A 24 6.34 -15.80 -2.40
C SER A 24 5.08 -15.56 -3.23
N ILE A 25 4.86 -14.31 -3.65
CA ILE A 25 3.72 -13.95 -4.49
C ILE A 25 3.90 -14.62 -5.86
N SER A 26 2.93 -15.47 -6.23
CA SER A 26 2.93 -16.15 -7.54
C SER A 26 2.80 -15.14 -8.68
N GLY A 27 3.47 -15.37 -9.81
CA GLY A 27 3.33 -14.58 -11.03
C GLY A 27 2.09 -14.95 -11.89
N SER A 28 1.18 -15.77 -11.38
CA SER A 28 0.05 -16.34 -12.12
C SER A 28 -1.18 -15.42 -12.23
N PHE A 29 -1.19 -14.29 -11.56
CA PHE A 29 -2.26 -13.30 -11.63
C PHE A 29 -1.91 -12.20 -12.63
N THR A 30 -2.92 -11.50 -13.13
CA THR A 30 -2.74 -10.32 -13.98
C THR A 30 -2.32 -9.11 -13.17
N ASP A 31 -3.04 -8.84 -12.09
CA ASP A 31 -2.85 -7.70 -11.21
C ASP A 31 -2.96 -8.12 -9.75
N LEU A 32 -2.54 -7.23 -8.84
CA LEU A 32 -2.75 -7.39 -7.41
C LEU A 32 -3.60 -6.26 -6.86
N VAL A 33 -4.40 -6.57 -5.83
CA VAL A 33 -5.09 -5.58 -5.01
C VAL A 33 -4.75 -5.82 -3.55
N PHE A 34 -4.19 -4.80 -2.93
CA PHE A 34 -3.92 -4.78 -1.49
C PHE A 34 -4.98 -3.98 -0.77
N VAL A 35 -5.48 -4.50 0.36
CA VAL A 35 -6.47 -3.85 1.21
C VAL A 35 -5.94 -3.80 2.64
N PHE A 36 -6.01 -2.63 3.25
CA PHE A 36 -5.68 -2.39 4.65
C PHE A 36 -6.87 -1.80 5.38
N ASN A 37 -7.10 -2.27 6.60
CA ASN A 37 -7.98 -1.62 7.56
C ASN A 37 -7.37 -1.70 8.96
N GLY A 38 -7.11 -0.55 9.59
CA GLY A 38 -6.44 -0.56 10.87
C GLY A 38 -6.31 0.79 11.55
N ALA A 39 -5.74 0.73 12.76
CA ALA A 39 -5.32 1.87 13.55
C ALA A 39 -3.82 1.79 13.81
N GLY A 40 -3.22 2.87 14.23
CA GLY A 40 -1.81 2.98 14.61
C GLY A 40 -1.62 3.18 16.11
N SER A 41 -0.41 2.98 16.61
CA SER A 41 -0.04 3.31 17.99
C SER A 41 0.13 4.82 18.20
N THR A 42 0.37 5.55 17.12
CA THR A 42 0.38 7.02 17.00
C THR A 42 -0.20 7.37 15.64
N ASP A 43 -0.16 8.63 15.23
CA ASP A 43 -0.40 9.01 13.84
C ASP A 43 0.75 8.49 12.97
N ILE A 44 0.44 7.57 12.05
CA ILE A 44 1.45 6.91 11.22
C ILE A 44 1.20 7.12 9.74
N ASN A 45 2.29 7.19 8.98
CA ASN A 45 2.29 7.05 7.54
C ASN A 45 2.58 5.60 7.17
N VAL A 46 1.83 5.09 6.20
CA VAL A 46 1.96 3.74 5.66
C VAL A 46 2.81 3.79 4.40
N LEU A 47 3.83 2.96 4.38
CA LEU A 47 4.80 2.84 3.29
C LEU A 47 4.70 1.47 2.63
N MET A 48 4.94 1.42 1.32
CA MET A 48 5.01 0.18 0.56
C MET A 48 6.38 0.06 -0.11
N GLN A 49 6.99 -1.11 0.02
CA GLN A 49 8.21 -1.49 -0.69
C GLN A 49 7.99 -2.81 -1.42
N PHE A 50 8.70 -3.02 -2.51
CA PHE A 50 8.66 -4.24 -3.32
C PHE A 50 10.01 -4.94 -3.29
N ASN A 51 10.00 -6.26 -3.17
CA ASN A 51 11.19 -7.13 -3.26
C ASN A 51 12.34 -6.70 -2.33
N SER A 52 12.00 -6.14 -1.15
CA SER A 52 12.96 -5.60 -0.18
C SER A 52 13.92 -4.56 -0.78
N ASP A 53 13.52 -3.89 -1.89
CA ASP A 53 14.32 -2.82 -2.48
C ASP A 53 14.28 -1.56 -1.59
N THR A 54 15.42 -1.23 -0.99
CA THR A 54 15.61 -0.04 -0.16
C THR A 54 16.35 1.08 -0.88
N GLY A 55 16.61 0.91 -2.18
CA GLY A 55 17.23 1.94 -3.03
C GLY A 55 16.29 3.12 -3.30
N SER A 56 16.84 4.23 -3.76
CA SER A 56 16.08 5.45 -4.12
C SER A 56 15.31 5.30 -5.43
N ASN A 57 14.61 4.16 -5.60
CA ASN A 57 13.95 3.74 -6.82
C ASN A 57 12.46 4.10 -6.88
N TYR A 58 11.93 4.77 -5.85
CA TYR A 58 10.50 5.05 -5.76
C TYR A 58 10.19 6.53 -5.97
N SER A 59 8.98 6.78 -6.44
CA SER A 59 8.37 8.11 -6.50
C SER A 59 6.90 8.03 -6.11
N THR A 60 6.40 9.10 -5.53
CA THR A 60 4.99 9.22 -5.12
C THR A 60 4.48 10.58 -5.57
N THR A 61 3.30 10.61 -6.19
CA THR A 61 2.53 11.83 -6.43
C THR A 61 1.17 11.67 -5.74
N ASN A 62 0.75 12.67 -4.98
CA ASN A 62 -0.53 12.64 -4.27
C ASN A 62 -1.44 13.80 -4.66
N LEU A 63 -2.73 13.52 -4.54
CA LEU A 63 -3.81 14.49 -4.48
C LEU A 63 -4.64 14.14 -3.25
N GLY A 64 -4.86 15.10 -2.35
CA GLY A 64 -5.58 14.87 -1.11
C GLY A 64 -6.51 16.02 -0.73
N GLY A 65 -7.40 15.75 0.21
CA GLY A 65 -8.32 16.72 0.76
C GLY A 65 -8.57 16.50 2.25
N THR A 66 -8.53 17.58 3.04
CA THR A 66 -8.74 17.58 4.50
C THR A 66 -10.13 18.03 4.91
N GLY A 67 -11.04 18.25 3.94
CA GLY A 67 -12.35 18.86 4.18
C GLY A 67 -12.33 20.40 4.15
N SER A 68 -11.20 21.01 4.42
CA SER A 68 -11.01 22.48 4.34
C SER A 68 -10.06 22.91 3.24
N SER A 69 -9.20 22.04 2.75
CA SER A 69 -8.18 22.32 1.73
C SER A 69 -7.98 21.15 0.79
N ALA A 70 -7.77 21.44 -0.49
CA ALA A 70 -7.23 20.51 -1.46
C ALA A 70 -5.70 20.66 -1.48
N LEU A 71 -4.99 19.55 -1.51
CA LEU A 71 -3.54 19.49 -1.42
C LEU A 71 -2.99 18.55 -2.48
N SER A 72 -1.82 18.87 -3.00
CA SER A 72 -1.08 17.98 -3.88
C SER A 72 0.40 18.06 -3.58
N GLY A 73 1.12 16.99 -3.90
CA GLY A 73 2.55 16.95 -3.68
C GLY A 73 3.21 15.83 -4.45
N ARG A 74 4.53 15.88 -4.51
CA ARG A 74 5.35 14.87 -5.18
C ARG A 74 6.67 14.66 -4.47
N VAL A 75 7.07 13.39 -4.33
CA VAL A 75 8.42 12.99 -3.88
C VAL A 75 9.02 12.09 -4.95
N THR A 76 10.29 12.30 -5.23
CA THR A 76 11.10 11.48 -6.16
C THR A 76 12.31 10.93 -5.44
N SER A 77 12.90 9.85 -5.97
CA SER A 77 14.11 9.24 -5.40
C SER A 77 13.95 8.84 -3.92
N SER A 78 12.75 8.35 -3.59
CA SER A 78 12.44 7.79 -2.27
C SER A 78 12.81 6.31 -2.19
N THR A 79 12.91 5.79 -0.98
CA THR A 79 13.16 4.36 -0.69
C THR A 79 11.88 3.55 -0.56
N SER A 80 10.71 4.17 -0.68
CA SER A 80 9.38 3.53 -0.60
C SER A 80 8.32 4.39 -1.27
N ILE A 81 7.15 3.82 -1.54
CA ILE A 81 5.94 4.55 -1.90
C ILE A 81 5.17 4.89 -0.61
N SER A 82 4.81 6.16 -0.41
CA SER A 82 3.88 6.54 0.65
C SER A 82 2.45 6.25 0.19
N LEU A 83 1.68 5.51 0.99
CA LEU A 83 0.28 5.16 0.67
C LEU A 83 -0.73 6.17 1.22
N ASN A 84 -0.30 7.06 2.10
CA ASN A 84 -1.06 8.19 2.62
C ASN A 84 -0.14 9.40 2.77
N TRP A 85 -0.72 10.58 2.70
CA TRP A 85 0.03 11.85 2.79
C TRP A 85 -0.61 12.81 3.80
N GLN A 86 -1.91 13.05 3.65
CA GLN A 86 -2.70 13.90 4.55
C GLN A 86 -3.53 13.08 5.53
N GLY A 87 -3.95 11.89 5.12
CA GLY A 87 -4.74 10.98 5.93
C GLY A 87 -3.89 10.04 6.77
N TYR A 88 -3.51 10.45 7.97
CA TYR A 88 -2.78 9.56 8.88
C TYR A 88 -3.66 8.40 9.36
N VAL A 89 -3.03 7.24 9.58
CA VAL A 89 -3.63 6.17 10.38
C VAL A 89 -3.54 6.57 11.84
N GLN A 90 -4.68 6.82 12.46
CA GLN A 90 -4.77 7.32 13.83
C GLN A 90 -4.92 6.19 14.86
N THR A 91 -4.82 6.54 16.14
CA THR A 91 -4.94 5.58 17.26
C THR A 91 -6.38 5.15 17.50
N THR A 92 -7.35 6.01 17.26
CA THR A 92 -8.77 5.80 17.62
C THR A 92 -9.65 5.47 16.43
N ASN A 93 -9.41 6.15 15.29
CA ASN A 93 -10.22 5.98 14.09
C ASN A 93 -9.51 5.06 13.12
N ARG A 94 -10.20 3.99 12.70
CA ARG A 94 -9.63 3.07 11.72
C ARG A 94 -9.58 3.75 10.36
N SER A 95 -8.47 3.56 9.69
CA SER A 95 -8.26 4.00 8.32
C SER A 95 -8.38 2.82 7.36
N ASN A 96 -8.76 3.12 6.13
CA ASN A 96 -8.82 2.14 5.05
C ASN A 96 -7.89 2.57 3.92
N CYS A 97 -7.25 1.59 3.29
CA CYS A 97 -6.46 1.77 2.09
C CYS A 97 -6.76 0.67 1.10
N ILE A 98 -6.92 1.03 -0.17
CA ILE A 98 -6.98 0.09 -1.29
C ILE A 98 -5.91 0.50 -2.28
N VAL A 99 -5.05 -0.46 -2.68
CA VAL A 99 -3.97 -0.24 -3.64
C VAL A 99 -4.14 -1.22 -4.80
N SER A 100 -4.22 -0.70 -6.00
CA SER A 100 -4.15 -1.49 -7.24
C SER A 100 -2.70 -1.50 -7.74
N ILE A 101 -2.16 -2.69 -8.00
CA ILE A 101 -0.82 -2.91 -8.52
C ILE A 101 -0.97 -3.65 -9.84
N GLN A 102 -0.89 -2.91 -10.94
CA GLN A 102 -1.16 -3.44 -12.26
C GLN A 102 0.09 -4.10 -12.83
N ASN A 103 -0.13 -5.20 -13.58
CA ASN A 103 0.91 -5.88 -14.36
C ASN A 103 2.19 -6.17 -13.53
N TYR A 104 1.99 -6.59 -12.28
CA TYR A 104 3.05 -6.73 -11.27
C TYR A 104 4.13 -7.76 -11.63
N SER A 105 3.77 -8.81 -12.39
CA SER A 105 4.67 -9.89 -12.79
C SER A 105 5.44 -9.60 -14.09
N ASN A 106 5.14 -8.49 -14.77
CA ASN A 106 5.86 -8.07 -15.98
C ASN A 106 7.35 -7.80 -15.66
N SER A 107 8.24 -8.17 -16.59
CA SER A 107 9.69 -8.03 -16.44
C SER A 107 10.31 -6.98 -17.37
N THR A 108 9.49 -6.20 -18.09
CA THR A 108 9.99 -5.25 -19.11
C THR A 108 9.66 -3.79 -18.78
N THR A 109 8.69 -3.53 -17.90
CA THR A 109 8.26 -2.17 -17.55
C THR A 109 8.39 -1.90 -16.06
N TYR A 110 8.53 -0.62 -15.71
CA TYR A 110 8.45 -0.19 -14.31
C TYR A 110 7.06 -0.45 -13.75
N LYS A 111 6.98 -0.61 -12.43
CA LYS A 111 5.73 -0.90 -11.74
C LYS A 111 5.10 0.38 -11.22
N THR A 112 3.79 0.51 -11.49
CA THR A 112 2.98 1.63 -10.99
C THR A 112 1.89 1.10 -10.08
N ILE A 113 1.53 1.91 -9.11
CA ILE A 113 0.37 1.65 -8.25
C ILE A 113 -0.58 2.83 -8.27
N LEU A 114 -1.85 2.53 -8.01
CA LEU A 114 -2.86 3.52 -7.68
C LEU A 114 -3.42 3.18 -6.30
N SER A 115 -3.31 4.12 -5.37
CA SER A 115 -3.81 3.97 -4.01
C SER A 115 -4.91 4.98 -3.72
N ARG A 116 -5.92 4.53 -2.99
CA ARG A 116 -6.90 5.38 -2.31
C ARG A 116 -6.84 5.08 -0.83
N PHE A 117 -6.47 6.10 -0.07
CA PHE A 117 -6.42 6.07 1.39
C PHE A 117 -7.50 6.97 1.98
N ASN A 118 -8.13 6.56 3.05
CA ASN A 118 -9.11 7.40 3.73
C ASN A 118 -9.10 7.22 5.26
N ASN A 119 -9.27 8.35 5.92
CA ASN A 119 -9.67 8.47 7.30
C ASN A 119 -10.69 9.60 7.39
N ALA A 120 -11.96 9.28 7.62
CA ALA A 120 -13.07 10.24 7.54
C ALA A 120 -12.95 11.40 8.53
N SER A 121 -12.16 11.26 9.59
CA SER A 121 -11.92 12.33 10.57
C SER A 121 -10.72 13.21 10.24
N VAL A 122 -9.93 12.88 9.21
CA VAL A 122 -8.70 13.59 8.87
C VAL A 122 -8.67 13.99 7.40
N ALA A 123 -8.63 13.02 6.49
CA ALA A 123 -8.42 13.30 5.08
C ALA A 123 -8.73 12.11 4.18
N VAL A 124 -8.78 12.37 2.89
CA VAL A 124 -8.71 11.39 1.80
C VAL A 124 -7.47 11.69 0.95
N ASP A 125 -6.76 10.63 0.54
CA ASP A 125 -5.64 10.71 -0.39
C ASP A 125 -5.86 9.80 -1.60
N ALA A 126 -5.55 10.31 -2.80
CA ALA A 126 -5.35 9.55 -4.01
C ALA A 126 -3.87 9.61 -4.39
N ILE A 127 -3.24 8.47 -4.57
CA ILE A 127 -1.79 8.38 -4.72
C ILE A 127 -1.44 7.54 -5.93
N VAL A 128 -0.55 8.05 -6.75
CA VAL A 128 0.16 7.30 -7.80
C VAL A 128 1.58 7.07 -7.32
N GLY A 129 1.97 5.80 -7.24
CA GLY A 129 3.32 5.38 -6.91
C GLY A 129 4.04 4.77 -8.12
N LEU A 130 5.34 4.97 -8.19
CA LEU A 130 6.22 4.37 -9.19
C LEU A 130 7.37 3.66 -8.49
N TRP A 131 7.66 2.43 -8.90
CA TRP A 131 8.90 1.72 -8.61
C TRP A 131 9.70 1.54 -9.91
N ARG A 132 10.88 2.14 -9.96
CA ARG A 132 11.78 2.13 -11.12
C ARG A 132 12.60 0.84 -11.17
N SER A 133 11.90 -0.28 -11.23
CA SER A 133 12.47 -1.61 -11.47
C SER A 133 11.58 -2.34 -12.46
N THR A 134 12.20 -3.07 -13.37
CA THR A 134 11.50 -3.97 -14.29
C THR A 134 11.26 -5.35 -13.69
N SER A 135 11.85 -5.68 -12.54
CA SER A 135 11.65 -6.98 -11.89
C SER A 135 10.18 -7.25 -11.57
N ALA A 136 9.75 -8.49 -11.74
CA ALA A 136 8.46 -8.94 -11.22
C ALA A 136 8.39 -8.74 -9.70
N ILE A 137 7.23 -8.35 -9.18
CA ILE A 137 7.01 -8.23 -7.74
C ILE A 137 6.73 -9.64 -7.18
N THR A 138 7.61 -10.11 -6.31
CA THR A 138 7.51 -11.40 -5.61
C THR A 138 7.30 -11.25 -4.10
N SER A 139 7.53 -10.04 -3.57
CA SER A 139 7.22 -9.69 -2.19
C SER A 139 6.81 -8.23 -2.05
N ILE A 140 5.98 -7.96 -1.04
CA ILE A 140 5.48 -6.63 -0.68
C ILE A 140 5.65 -6.45 0.82
N ASP A 141 6.35 -5.40 1.22
CA ASP A 141 6.45 -4.95 2.60
C ASP A 141 5.53 -3.75 2.81
N ILE A 142 4.64 -3.84 3.79
CA ILE A 142 3.82 -2.73 4.28
C ILE A 142 4.40 -2.29 5.62
N LYS A 143 4.87 -1.06 5.68
CA LYS A 143 5.66 -0.55 6.81
C LYS A 143 5.07 0.74 7.36
N THR A 144 5.36 1.02 8.61
CA THR A 144 5.14 2.35 9.18
C THR A 144 6.39 3.22 9.03
N HIS A 145 6.21 4.53 8.81
CA HIS A 145 7.34 5.47 8.86
C HIS A 145 7.87 5.62 10.30
N THR A 146 6.93 5.75 11.26
CA THR A 146 7.19 5.83 12.71
C THR A 146 6.07 5.08 13.43
N GLY A 147 6.28 4.68 14.67
CA GLY A 147 5.27 3.94 15.44
C GLY A 147 5.01 2.54 14.88
N THR A 148 3.84 2.00 15.17
CA THR A 148 3.43 0.65 14.78
C THR A 148 1.97 0.61 14.37
N PHE A 149 1.57 -0.37 13.57
CA PHE A 149 0.17 -0.78 13.43
C PHE A 149 -0.31 -1.37 14.75
N SER A 150 -1.55 -1.09 15.12
CA SER A 150 -2.17 -1.62 16.33
C SER A 150 -2.64 -3.06 16.14
N SER A 151 -2.77 -3.80 17.23
CA SER A 151 -3.45 -5.10 17.25
C SER A 151 -4.84 -4.98 16.62
N GLY A 152 -5.28 -6.01 15.91
CA GLY A 152 -6.54 -6.04 15.16
C GLY A 152 -6.48 -5.33 13.80
N ALA A 153 -5.36 -4.73 13.40
CA ALA A 153 -5.18 -4.24 12.03
C ALA A 153 -5.16 -5.42 11.05
N THR A 154 -5.83 -5.28 9.92
CA THR A 154 -5.96 -6.32 8.89
C THR A 154 -5.34 -5.88 7.58
N PHE A 155 -4.65 -6.81 6.95
CA PHE A 155 -3.95 -6.65 5.69
C PHE A 155 -4.31 -7.81 4.79
N THR A 156 -4.88 -7.56 3.62
CA THR A 156 -5.27 -8.61 2.68
C THR A 156 -4.68 -8.31 1.31
N LEU A 157 -4.08 -9.32 0.71
CA LEU A 157 -3.61 -9.28 -0.67
C LEU A 157 -4.46 -10.20 -1.53
N PHE A 158 -4.99 -9.66 -2.61
CA PHE A 158 -5.73 -10.39 -3.63
C PHE A 158 -4.96 -10.41 -4.95
N GLY A 159 -5.06 -11.52 -5.67
CA GLY A 159 -4.71 -11.62 -7.07
C GLY A 159 -5.94 -11.50 -7.95
N ILE A 160 -5.82 -10.77 -9.06
CA ILE A 160 -6.84 -10.68 -10.10
C ILE A 160 -6.45 -11.61 -11.24
N LYS A 161 -7.36 -12.47 -11.67
CA LYS A 161 -7.22 -13.29 -12.87
C LYS A 161 -7.99 -12.65 -14.03
N ALA A 162 -7.33 -12.50 -15.18
CA ALA A 162 -8.03 -12.34 -16.44
C ALA A 162 -8.68 -13.68 -16.81
N GLU A 163 -9.90 -13.66 -17.32
CA GLU A 163 -10.56 -14.82 -17.92
C GLU A 163 -9.94 -15.12 -19.30
#